data_d00dbc3db76d52b8b2e95a9bff786b42
#
_entry.id   d00dbc3db76d52b8b2e95a9bff786b42
#
_cell.length_a   1.000
_cell.length_b   1.000
_cell.length_c   1.000
_cell.angle_alpha   90.00
_cell.angle_beta   90.00
_cell.angle_gamma   90.00
#
_symmetry.space_group_name_H-M   'P 1'
#
loop_
_entity.id
_entity.type
_entity.pdbx_description
1 polymer ?
#
loop_
_entity_poly.entity_id
_entity_poly.type
_entity_poly.pdbx_seq_one_letter_code
_entity_poly.pdbx_strand_id
1 'polypeptide(L)'
;WEELARLSPEEIRKQGLFPGGFLPLPHPNHAEGGMVFPKFLIDEIKRQESRDLTRFDLDYDLPDHFLPEFPAPMFLTTRPDLGDVSKGKLVTIDNYFELFNGILNPKQLEGLRLLLTAFPQQQFNLTDDRRSEHPSRGVACFDCHANGHTNAATHLAGDVRPQPFRHRIDTPTLRGVNIQRLFGSQRALKTVEDFTEFEQRAAYFDGDPVIATKKGVNVLERGSQVHFMGEFQALLDFPPAPKLDVEGRLDPGKASEQELRGEKLFYGKAACAGCHAPPYFTDNLMHNLKVERFYDPKLVNGVMASADGPIKTFPLRGIKDSPPYLHDDRLLTLED
;
A
#
# COMPACT_ATOMS: atom_id res chain seq x y z
N TRP A 1 8.62 -13.67 -17.21
CA TRP A 1 9.51 -12.68 -16.60
C TRP A 1 10.98 -13.13 -16.56
N GLU A 2 11.31 -14.38 -16.22
CA GLU A 2 12.71 -14.86 -16.19
C GLU A 2 13.46 -14.63 -17.51
N GLU A 3 12.81 -14.88 -18.64
CA GLU A 3 13.38 -14.59 -19.95
C GLU A 3 13.46 -13.09 -20.21
N LEU A 4 12.43 -12.35 -19.85
CA LEU A 4 12.37 -10.90 -20.03
C LEU A 4 13.41 -10.16 -19.19
N ALA A 5 13.67 -10.62 -17.97
CA ALA A 5 14.67 -10.02 -17.09
C ALA A 5 16.11 -10.13 -17.64
N ARG A 6 16.36 -11.07 -18.57
CA ARG A 6 17.65 -11.28 -19.23
C ARG A 6 17.83 -10.45 -20.49
N LEU A 7 16.74 -9.88 -21.00
CA LEU A 7 16.74 -9.12 -22.25
C LEU A 7 16.83 -7.62 -21.97
N SER A 8 17.57 -6.92 -22.79
CA SER A 8 17.53 -5.46 -22.78
C SER A 8 16.19 -4.93 -23.32
N PRO A 9 15.77 -3.71 -22.97
CA PRO A 9 14.58 -3.09 -23.55
C PRO A 9 14.57 -3.08 -25.09
N GLU A 10 15.74 -2.94 -25.72
CA GLU A 10 15.92 -2.98 -27.17
C GLU A 10 15.65 -4.38 -27.73
N GLU A 11 16.13 -5.43 -27.08
CA GLU A 11 15.91 -6.81 -27.49
C GLU A 11 14.44 -7.19 -27.37
N ILE A 12 13.78 -6.79 -26.28
CA ILE A 12 12.34 -7.00 -26.05
C ILE A 12 11.51 -6.32 -27.14
N ARG A 13 11.87 -5.07 -27.47
CA ARG A 13 11.23 -4.32 -28.55
C ARG A 13 11.44 -4.98 -29.91
N LYS A 14 12.65 -5.42 -30.19
CA LYS A 14 13.01 -6.10 -31.46
C LYS A 14 12.28 -7.42 -31.65
N GLN A 15 12.01 -8.12 -30.55
CA GLN A 15 11.30 -9.39 -30.57
C GLN A 15 9.77 -9.24 -30.57
N GLY A 16 9.26 -8.03 -30.35
CA GLY A 16 7.82 -7.75 -30.32
C GLY A 16 7.06 -8.49 -29.22
N LEU A 17 7.70 -8.71 -28.07
CA LEU A 17 7.15 -9.51 -26.97
C LEU A 17 5.99 -8.84 -26.21
N PHE A 18 5.77 -7.55 -26.41
CA PHE A 18 4.67 -6.79 -25.84
C PHE A 18 3.87 -6.06 -26.91
N PRO A 19 2.59 -5.77 -26.65
CA PRO A 19 1.80 -4.87 -27.49
C PRO A 19 2.55 -3.57 -27.75
N GLY A 20 2.42 -3.02 -28.93
CA GLY A 20 3.04 -1.75 -29.27
C GLY A 20 2.68 -0.67 -28.24
N GLY A 21 3.68 -0.04 -27.68
CA GLY A 21 3.49 1.02 -26.70
C GLY A 21 3.89 0.69 -25.26
N PHE A 22 4.32 -0.53 -24.96
CA PHE A 22 4.79 -0.91 -23.64
C PHE A 22 6.24 -1.39 -23.66
N LEU A 23 7.00 -1.09 -22.60
CA LEU A 23 8.36 -1.58 -22.36
C LEU A 23 8.47 -2.13 -20.94
N PRO A 24 8.96 -3.37 -20.77
CA PRO A 24 9.29 -3.87 -19.46
C PRO A 24 10.61 -3.26 -18.97
N LEU A 25 10.61 -2.84 -17.73
CA LEU A 25 11.81 -2.40 -17.02
C LEU A 25 12.12 -3.38 -15.89
N PRO A 26 13.37 -3.86 -15.77
CA PRO A 26 13.75 -4.78 -14.71
C PRO A 26 13.67 -4.13 -13.33
N HIS A 27 13.34 -4.96 -12.33
CA HIS A 27 13.36 -4.51 -10.94
C HIS A 27 14.80 -4.24 -10.48
N PRO A 28 15.07 -3.13 -9.77
CA PRO A 28 16.43 -2.77 -9.34
C PRO A 28 17.09 -3.81 -8.43
N ASN A 29 16.31 -4.53 -7.64
CA ASN A 29 16.80 -5.48 -6.63
C ASN A 29 16.48 -6.95 -6.95
N HIS A 30 15.82 -7.25 -8.06
CA HIS A 30 15.39 -8.60 -8.44
C HIS A 30 15.63 -8.84 -9.92
N ALA A 31 16.63 -9.67 -10.23
CA ALA A 31 16.99 -9.98 -11.61
C ALA A 31 15.85 -10.65 -12.42
N GLU A 32 14.90 -11.25 -11.73
CA GLU A 32 13.78 -12.00 -12.31
C GLU A 32 12.45 -11.25 -12.29
N GLY A 33 12.45 -10.02 -11.77
CA GLY A 33 11.27 -9.18 -11.67
C GLY A 33 11.39 -7.91 -12.49
N GLY A 34 10.25 -7.25 -12.67
CA GLY A 34 10.19 -6.00 -13.37
C GLY A 34 8.78 -5.45 -13.43
N MET A 35 8.63 -4.37 -14.15
CA MET A 35 7.36 -3.70 -14.37
C MET A 35 7.23 -3.34 -15.85
N VAL A 36 6.00 -3.34 -16.37
CA VAL A 36 5.71 -2.96 -17.74
C VAL A 36 5.25 -1.51 -17.76
N PHE A 37 6.02 -0.66 -18.41
CA PHE A 37 5.73 0.77 -18.51
C PHE A 37 5.21 1.15 -19.90
N PRO A 38 4.23 2.04 -20.00
CA PRO A 38 3.88 2.66 -21.25
C PRO A 38 5.08 3.42 -21.84
N LYS A 39 5.45 3.09 -23.06
CA LYS A 39 6.62 3.69 -23.72
C LYS A 39 6.57 5.23 -23.78
N PHE A 40 5.38 5.79 -23.97
CA PHE A 40 5.23 7.24 -24.04
C PHE A 40 5.66 7.95 -22.74
N LEU A 41 5.51 7.28 -21.59
CA LEU A 41 5.94 7.81 -20.29
C LEU A 41 7.44 7.75 -20.13
N ILE A 42 8.06 6.65 -20.57
CA ILE A 42 9.52 6.53 -20.59
C ILE A 42 10.10 7.63 -21.47
N ASP A 43 9.51 7.85 -22.65
CA ASP A 43 9.94 8.90 -23.58
C ASP A 43 9.72 10.31 -22.97
N GLU A 44 8.65 10.51 -22.20
CA GLU A 44 8.35 11.78 -21.53
C GLU A 44 9.31 12.07 -20.37
N ILE A 45 9.61 11.08 -19.53
CA ILE A 45 10.62 11.19 -18.46
C ILE A 45 11.97 11.53 -19.06
N LYS A 46 12.35 10.88 -20.16
CA LYS A 46 13.59 11.20 -20.88
C LYS A 46 13.59 12.64 -21.39
N ARG A 47 12.48 13.10 -21.95
CA ARG A 47 12.34 14.45 -22.50
C ARG A 47 12.37 15.53 -21.40
N GLN A 48 11.68 15.32 -20.28
CA GLN A 48 11.58 16.32 -19.20
C GLN A 48 12.79 16.33 -18.28
N GLU A 49 13.31 15.15 -17.95
CA GLU A 49 14.32 14.99 -16.92
C GLU A 49 15.71 14.65 -17.49
N SER A 50 15.82 14.50 -18.83
CA SER A 50 17.06 14.10 -19.52
C SER A 50 17.66 12.80 -18.96
N ARG A 51 16.81 11.89 -18.47
CA ARG A 51 17.15 10.64 -17.82
C ARG A 51 16.66 9.44 -18.65
N ASP A 52 17.55 8.48 -18.85
CA ASP A 52 17.18 7.20 -19.45
C ASP A 52 16.69 6.25 -18.37
N LEU A 53 15.41 5.91 -18.40
CA LEU A 53 14.83 4.95 -17.50
C LEU A 53 15.15 3.52 -17.99
N THR A 54 16.11 2.88 -17.35
CA THR A 54 16.58 1.52 -17.65
C THR A 54 16.10 0.47 -16.66
N ARG A 55 15.71 0.93 -15.46
CA ARG A 55 15.11 0.13 -14.39
C ARG A 55 14.05 0.99 -13.74
N PHE A 56 13.00 0.38 -13.21
CA PHE A 56 12.04 1.18 -12.47
C PHE A 56 12.53 1.43 -11.03
N ASP A 57 12.32 2.63 -10.56
CA ASP A 57 12.51 3.02 -9.16
C ASP A 57 11.32 3.88 -8.74
N LEU A 58 10.45 3.28 -7.94
CA LEU A 58 9.19 3.89 -7.52
C LEU A 58 9.35 5.20 -6.76
N ASP A 59 10.42 5.30 -5.99
CA ASP A 59 10.63 6.48 -5.15
C ASP A 59 10.94 7.74 -5.99
N TYR A 60 11.35 7.58 -7.27
CA TYR A 60 11.85 8.68 -8.10
C TYR A 60 11.30 8.73 -9.53
N ASP A 61 10.73 7.64 -10.02
CA ASP A 61 10.55 7.47 -11.46
C ASP A 61 9.09 7.43 -11.93
N LEU A 62 8.12 7.45 -11.02
CA LEU A 62 6.70 7.45 -11.41
C LEU A 62 6.18 8.87 -11.61
N PRO A 63 5.59 9.17 -12.76
CA PRO A 63 4.83 10.40 -12.97
C PRO A 63 3.61 10.49 -12.05
N ASP A 64 3.26 11.71 -11.65
CA ASP A 64 2.19 11.99 -10.68
C ASP A 64 0.84 11.33 -11.02
N HIS A 65 0.53 11.13 -12.30
CA HIS A 65 -0.74 10.50 -12.70
C HIS A 65 -0.80 8.99 -12.48
N PHE A 66 0.30 8.35 -12.09
CA PHE A 66 0.33 6.97 -11.59
C PHE A 66 0.41 6.90 -10.07
N LEU A 67 0.32 8.04 -9.41
CA LEU A 67 0.29 8.11 -7.96
C LEU A 67 -1.14 8.33 -7.47
N PRO A 68 -1.44 7.98 -6.21
CA PRO A 68 -2.72 8.28 -5.60
C PRO A 68 -3.01 9.78 -5.61
N GLU A 69 -4.28 10.14 -5.55
CA GLU A 69 -4.68 11.55 -5.36
C GLU A 69 -4.05 12.12 -4.09
N PHE A 70 -3.38 13.26 -4.21
CA PHE A 70 -2.74 13.92 -3.08
C PHE A 70 -3.14 15.42 -3.02
N PRO A 71 -3.64 15.89 -1.86
CA PRO A 71 -4.02 15.11 -0.69
C PRO A 71 -5.26 14.25 -0.93
N ALA A 72 -5.26 13.04 -0.39
CA ALA A 72 -6.39 12.13 -0.54
C ALA A 72 -7.61 12.63 0.28
N PRO A 73 -8.84 12.52 -0.23
CA PRO A 73 -10.04 12.80 0.55
C PRO A 73 -10.20 11.76 1.67
N MET A 74 -10.64 12.22 2.84
CA MET A 74 -10.84 11.37 4.01
C MET A 74 -12.32 11.18 4.32
N PHE A 75 -12.76 9.93 4.38
CA PHE A 75 -14.13 9.56 4.71
C PHE A 75 -14.16 8.83 6.05
N LEU A 76 -15.23 9.03 6.83
CA LEU A 76 -15.41 8.39 8.13
C LEU A 76 -16.69 7.55 8.16
N THR A 77 -16.58 6.30 8.64
CA THR A 77 -17.69 5.36 8.80
C THR A 77 -18.81 5.90 9.68
N THR A 78 -18.47 6.73 10.67
CA THR A 78 -19.42 7.33 11.63
C THR A 78 -20.06 8.63 11.14
N ARG A 79 -19.51 9.22 10.07
CA ARG A 79 -19.97 10.51 9.55
C ARG A 79 -20.03 10.53 8.02
N PRO A 80 -20.75 9.58 7.40
CA PRO A 80 -20.91 9.57 5.94
C PRO A 80 -21.63 10.83 5.40
N ASP A 81 -22.36 11.51 6.25
CA ASP A 81 -23.06 12.77 5.96
C ASP A 81 -22.11 13.94 5.64
N LEU A 82 -20.87 13.90 6.13
CA LEU A 82 -19.90 14.97 5.93
C LEU A 82 -19.10 14.86 4.62
N GLY A 83 -19.12 13.70 3.98
CA GLY A 83 -18.26 13.46 2.82
C GLY A 83 -16.77 13.52 3.20
N ASP A 84 -15.97 14.26 2.41
CA ASP A 84 -14.55 14.49 2.71
C ASP A 84 -14.38 15.40 3.94
N VAL A 85 -14.02 14.82 5.09
CA VAL A 85 -13.80 15.55 6.33
C VAL A 85 -12.49 16.35 6.34
N SER A 86 -11.57 16.05 5.43
CA SER A 86 -10.32 16.83 5.27
C SER A 86 -10.54 18.13 4.50
N LYS A 87 -11.67 18.28 3.83
CA LYS A 87 -12.03 19.45 3.00
C LYS A 87 -10.98 19.77 1.93
N GLY A 88 -10.42 18.73 1.34
CA GLY A 88 -9.37 18.83 0.32
C GLY A 88 -8.01 19.28 0.85
N LYS A 89 -7.78 19.22 2.16
CA LYS A 89 -6.51 19.60 2.79
C LYS A 89 -5.73 18.37 3.21
N LEU A 90 -4.40 18.45 3.15
CA LEU A 90 -3.54 17.50 3.86
C LEU A 90 -3.73 17.73 5.36
N VAL A 91 -4.08 16.67 6.07
CA VAL A 91 -4.22 16.69 7.53
C VAL A 91 -2.83 16.60 8.16
N THR A 92 -2.50 17.57 8.99
CA THR A 92 -1.21 17.71 9.65
C THR A 92 -1.38 17.93 11.14
N ILE A 93 -0.28 17.86 11.89
CA ILE A 93 -0.28 18.14 13.33
C ILE A 93 -0.75 19.57 13.64
N ASP A 94 -0.60 20.50 12.70
CA ASP A 94 -0.94 21.90 12.90
C ASP A 94 -2.42 22.19 12.65
N ASN A 95 -3.12 21.39 11.83
CA ASN A 95 -4.51 21.68 11.44
C ASN A 95 -5.54 20.62 11.88
N TYR A 96 -5.11 19.43 12.37
CA TYR A 96 -6.02 18.34 12.70
C TYR A 96 -7.10 18.72 13.71
N PHE A 97 -6.72 19.50 14.71
CA PHE A 97 -7.67 19.90 15.75
C PHE A 97 -8.79 20.78 15.19
N GLU A 98 -8.45 21.77 14.38
CA GLU A 98 -9.44 22.64 13.71
C GLU A 98 -10.39 21.84 12.82
N LEU A 99 -9.85 20.89 12.06
CA LEU A 99 -10.64 20.09 11.11
C LEU A 99 -11.57 19.11 11.80
N PHE A 100 -11.14 18.50 12.90
CA PHE A 100 -11.82 17.35 13.50
C PHE A 100 -12.48 17.61 14.86
N ASN A 101 -12.30 18.79 15.44
CA ASN A 101 -12.98 19.16 16.69
C ASN A 101 -14.51 19.15 16.48
N GLY A 102 -15.22 18.45 17.36
CA GLY A 102 -16.68 18.25 17.25
C GLY A 102 -17.10 17.15 16.27
N ILE A 103 -16.16 16.53 15.52
CA ILE A 103 -16.39 15.37 14.67
C ILE A 103 -15.97 14.09 15.39
N LEU A 104 -14.78 14.09 15.96
CA LEU A 104 -14.18 12.96 16.67
C LEU A 104 -14.40 13.07 18.19
N ASN A 105 -14.55 11.94 18.87
CA ASN A 105 -14.48 11.89 20.31
C ASN A 105 -13.02 12.08 20.81
N PRO A 106 -12.79 12.34 22.11
CA PRO A 106 -11.44 12.63 22.62
C PRO A 106 -10.40 11.52 22.36
N LYS A 107 -10.78 10.23 22.41
CA LYS A 107 -9.87 9.13 22.13
C LYS A 107 -9.47 9.08 20.67
N GLN A 108 -10.42 9.25 19.79
CA GLN A 108 -10.22 9.26 18.34
C GLN A 108 -9.36 10.46 17.91
N LEU A 109 -9.63 11.63 18.51
CA LEU A 109 -8.86 12.86 18.25
C LEU A 109 -7.40 12.71 18.72
N GLU A 110 -7.19 12.09 19.87
CA GLU A 110 -5.84 11.77 20.37
C GLU A 110 -5.16 10.72 19.48
N GLY A 111 -5.91 9.71 19.03
CA GLY A 111 -5.40 8.71 18.07
C GLY A 111 -4.93 9.34 16.77
N LEU A 112 -5.71 10.27 16.22
CA LEU A 112 -5.32 11.04 15.03
C LEU A 112 -4.05 11.86 15.30
N ARG A 113 -4.00 12.57 16.44
CA ARG A 113 -2.81 13.32 16.83
C ARG A 113 -1.55 12.48 16.88
N LEU A 114 -1.66 11.26 17.43
CA LEU A 114 -0.54 10.32 17.50
C LEU A 114 -0.09 9.83 16.12
N LEU A 115 -1.03 9.57 15.21
CA LEU A 115 -0.71 9.18 13.82
C LEU A 115 -0.03 10.32 13.03
N LEU A 116 -0.25 11.56 13.44
CA LEU A 116 0.39 12.75 12.87
C LEU A 116 1.69 13.16 13.60
N THR A 117 2.00 12.52 14.72
CA THR A 117 3.21 12.83 15.48
C THR A 117 4.41 12.10 14.88
N ALA A 118 5.45 12.84 14.55
CA ALA A 118 6.68 12.26 14.04
C ALA A 118 7.42 11.50 15.16
N PHE A 119 7.77 10.26 14.87
CA PHE A 119 8.60 9.42 15.74
C PHE A 119 10.03 9.39 15.22
N PRO A 120 11.06 9.49 16.08
CA PRO A 120 12.45 9.40 15.66
C PRO A 120 12.71 8.05 15.01
N GLN A 121 13.13 8.08 13.75
CA GLN A 121 13.53 6.91 13.01
C GLN A 121 15.04 6.74 13.12
N GLN A 122 15.50 5.64 13.64
CA GLN A 122 16.94 5.41 13.79
C GLN A 122 17.55 4.57 12.67
N GLN A 123 16.82 3.61 12.16
CA GLN A 123 17.18 2.82 10.98
C GLN A 123 15.93 2.15 10.41
N PHE A 124 15.80 2.20 9.10
CA PHE A 124 14.86 1.38 8.35
C PHE A 124 15.56 0.11 7.91
N ASN A 125 15.66 -0.89 8.70
CA ASN A 125 16.40 -2.10 8.42
C ASN A 125 17.95 -1.93 8.43
N LEU A 126 18.61 -3.03 8.72
CA LEU A 126 20.08 -3.16 8.71
C LEU A 126 20.67 -3.31 7.30
N THR A 127 19.95 -2.91 6.26
CA THR A 127 20.46 -2.94 4.90
C THR A 127 21.30 -1.70 4.62
N ASP A 128 22.42 -1.90 3.92
CA ASP A 128 23.43 -0.84 3.70
C ASP A 128 22.89 0.36 2.91
N ASP A 129 21.85 0.16 2.10
CA ASP A 129 21.17 1.17 1.31
C ASP A 129 20.29 2.15 2.11
N ARG A 130 20.08 1.88 3.41
CA ARG A 130 19.21 2.69 4.28
C ARG A 130 19.86 3.15 5.59
N ARG A 131 21.16 3.13 5.66
CA ARG A 131 21.89 3.72 6.78
C ARG A 131 21.90 5.24 6.66
N SER A 132 21.22 5.88 7.59
CA SER A 132 21.39 7.31 7.80
C SER A 132 22.55 7.56 8.76
N GLU A 133 23.53 8.38 8.38
CA GLU A 133 24.61 8.81 9.26
C GLU A 133 24.12 9.71 10.39
N HIS A 134 22.93 10.29 10.23
CA HIS A 134 22.34 11.19 11.21
C HIS A 134 20.93 10.73 11.58
N PRO A 135 20.50 10.94 12.85
CA PRO A 135 19.12 10.69 13.24
C PRO A 135 18.16 11.45 12.34
N SER A 136 17.14 10.79 11.81
CA SER A 136 16.09 11.47 11.06
C SER A 136 15.28 12.39 12.00
N ARG A 137 14.65 13.42 11.43
CA ARG A 137 13.74 14.30 12.18
C ARG A 137 12.49 13.57 12.70
N GLY A 138 12.35 12.31 12.34
CA GLY A 138 11.20 11.49 12.62
C GLY A 138 10.25 11.39 11.43
N VAL A 139 9.43 10.35 11.45
CA VAL A 139 8.40 10.05 10.45
C VAL A 139 7.09 9.85 11.18
N ALA A 140 6.03 10.47 10.71
CA ALA A 140 4.67 10.23 11.17
C ALA A 140 4.03 9.11 10.33
N CYS A 141 3.05 8.41 10.89
CA CYS A 141 2.30 7.40 10.13
C CYS A 141 1.64 8.00 8.88
N PHE A 142 1.15 9.24 9.01
CA PHE A 142 0.50 9.94 7.89
C PHE A 142 1.46 10.51 6.85
N ASP A 143 2.78 10.45 7.07
CA ASP A 143 3.73 10.75 5.99
C ASP A 143 3.67 9.71 4.87
N CYS A 144 3.37 8.46 5.22
CA CYS A 144 3.14 7.37 4.27
C CYS A 144 1.65 7.14 4.00
N HIS A 145 0.83 7.14 5.05
CA HIS A 145 -0.63 7.01 4.96
C HIS A 145 -1.32 8.37 4.90
N ALA A 146 -1.00 9.17 3.86
CA ALA A 146 -1.52 10.52 3.71
C ALA A 146 -3.06 10.55 3.81
N ASN A 147 -3.59 11.32 4.75
CA ASN A 147 -5.03 11.38 5.05
C ASN A 147 -5.68 10.01 5.28
N GLY A 148 -4.93 9.06 5.87
CA GLY A 148 -5.41 7.69 6.08
C GLY A 148 -5.49 6.86 4.80
N HIS A 149 -4.92 7.34 3.69
CA HIS A 149 -4.82 6.63 2.44
C HIS A 149 -3.39 6.10 2.22
N THR A 150 -2.85 6.19 1.05
CA THR A 150 -1.48 5.87 0.69
C THR A 150 -0.84 7.03 -0.05
N ASN A 151 0.47 7.12 -0.01
CA ASN A 151 1.25 8.00 -0.87
C ASN A 151 2.02 7.22 -1.95
N ALA A 152 1.75 5.92 -2.10
CA ALA A 152 2.45 4.98 -2.97
C ALA A 152 3.94 4.78 -2.65
N ALA A 153 4.41 5.19 -1.49
CA ALA A 153 5.79 4.93 -1.10
C ALA A 153 6.00 3.46 -0.73
N THR A 154 7.05 2.85 -1.25
CA THR A 154 7.43 1.48 -0.91
C THR A 154 8.45 1.45 0.21
N HIS A 155 8.29 0.49 1.12
CA HIS A 155 9.14 0.33 2.28
C HIS A 155 9.65 -1.10 2.45
N LEU A 156 10.84 -1.25 3.03
CA LEU A 156 11.36 -2.55 3.48
C LEU A 156 10.84 -2.95 4.86
N ALA A 157 9.87 -2.23 5.37
CA ALA A 157 9.36 -2.40 6.72
C ALA A 157 8.26 -3.46 6.82
N GLY A 158 8.00 -3.85 8.03
CA GLY A 158 6.73 -4.37 8.48
C GLY A 158 6.35 -5.77 8.06
N ASP A 159 7.11 -6.45 7.23
CA ASP A 159 6.79 -7.83 6.86
C ASP A 159 7.28 -8.81 7.93
N VAL A 160 6.43 -9.77 8.29
CA VAL A 160 6.78 -10.87 9.19
C VAL A 160 7.69 -11.92 8.55
N ARG A 161 7.96 -11.80 7.28
CA ARG A 161 8.90 -12.68 6.56
C ARG A 161 10.33 -12.49 7.10
N PRO A 162 11.16 -13.54 7.07
CA PRO A 162 12.58 -13.42 7.42
C PRO A 162 13.29 -12.35 6.59
N GLN A 163 14.28 -11.67 7.16
CA GLN A 163 15.04 -10.59 6.54
C GLN A 163 15.45 -10.83 5.07
N PRO A 164 15.96 -12.03 4.69
CA PRO A 164 16.34 -12.28 3.29
C PRO A 164 15.18 -12.24 2.28
N PHE A 165 13.94 -12.26 2.77
CA PHE A 165 12.71 -12.20 1.95
C PHE A 165 11.97 -10.87 2.09
N ARG A 166 12.55 -9.91 2.80
CA ARG A 166 12.00 -8.57 2.85
C ARG A 166 12.27 -7.87 1.53
N HIS A 167 11.20 -7.53 0.87
CA HIS A 167 11.19 -6.73 -0.32
C HIS A 167 10.52 -5.40 0.00
N ARG A 168 10.72 -4.41 -0.84
CA ARG A 168 9.93 -3.19 -0.75
C ARG A 168 8.47 -3.53 -0.93
N ILE A 169 7.65 -3.04 -0.02
CA ILE A 169 6.21 -3.28 0.02
C ILE A 169 5.50 -1.94 -0.04
N ASP A 170 4.48 -1.88 -0.88
CA ASP A 170 3.60 -0.72 -0.97
C ASP A 170 2.98 -0.37 0.37
N THR A 171 2.82 0.91 0.60
CA THR A 171 2.07 1.45 1.73
C THR A 171 0.57 1.29 1.47
N PRO A 172 -0.12 0.32 2.09
CA PRO A 172 -1.53 0.09 1.81
C PRO A 172 -2.40 1.22 2.36
N THR A 173 -3.55 1.44 1.72
CA THR A 173 -4.56 2.34 2.27
C THR A 173 -5.07 1.84 3.62
N LEU A 174 -5.32 2.76 4.55
CA LEU A 174 -6.00 2.45 5.82
C LEU A 174 -7.53 2.49 5.71
N ARG A 175 -8.08 2.84 4.55
CA ARG A 175 -9.51 2.84 4.30
C ARG A 175 -10.07 1.42 4.46
N GLY A 176 -11.13 1.28 5.24
CA GLY A 176 -11.74 -0.01 5.51
C GLY A 176 -10.97 -0.91 6.48
N VAL A 177 -10.08 -0.37 7.31
CA VAL A 177 -9.40 -1.12 8.38
C VAL A 177 -10.39 -1.90 9.25
N ASN A 178 -11.56 -1.32 9.54
CA ASN A 178 -12.62 -1.94 10.36
C ASN A 178 -13.18 -3.25 9.81
N ILE A 179 -13.09 -3.48 8.50
CA ILE A 179 -13.60 -4.73 7.87
C ILE A 179 -12.50 -5.78 7.68
N GLN A 180 -11.25 -5.42 7.90
CA GLN A 180 -10.12 -6.34 7.77
C GLN A 180 -10.15 -7.40 8.87
N ARG A 181 -9.79 -8.62 8.51
CA ARG A 181 -9.64 -9.75 9.44
C ARG A 181 -8.25 -10.32 9.29
N LEU A 182 -7.50 -10.23 10.37
CA LEU A 182 -6.07 -10.45 10.43
C LEU A 182 -5.31 -9.49 9.50
N PHE A 183 -4.31 -8.84 10.05
CA PHE A 183 -3.59 -7.74 9.40
C PHE A 183 -2.25 -8.19 8.85
N GLY A 184 -1.71 -7.37 7.92
CA GLY A 184 -0.52 -7.69 7.15
C GLY A 184 -0.81 -8.62 5.97
N SER A 185 0.06 -8.61 4.97
CA SER A 185 -0.05 -9.43 3.75
C SER A 185 -0.07 -10.93 4.07
N GLN A 186 0.50 -11.34 5.20
CA GLN A 186 0.58 -12.72 5.67
C GLN A 186 -0.44 -13.04 6.77
N ARG A 187 -1.36 -12.13 7.11
CA ARG A 187 -2.38 -12.29 8.16
C ARG A 187 -1.80 -12.67 9.53
N ALA A 188 -0.59 -12.18 9.84
CA ALA A 188 0.12 -12.57 11.03
C ALA A 188 -0.31 -11.81 12.30
N LEU A 189 -1.02 -10.70 12.15
CA LEU A 189 -1.43 -9.82 13.23
C LEU A 189 -2.93 -9.85 13.41
N LYS A 190 -3.40 -9.85 14.66
CA LYS A 190 -4.82 -10.11 14.99
C LYS A 190 -5.68 -8.87 14.92
N THR A 191 -5.15 -7.74 15.35
CA THR A 191 -5.88 -6.47 15.50
C THR A 191 -5.13 -5.33 14.83
N VAL A 192 -5.79 -4.20 14.64
CA VAL A 192 -5.15 -2.98 14.16
C VAL A 192 -4.11 -2.45 15.16
N GLU A 193 -4.34 -2.66 16.45
CA GLU A 193 -3.38 -2.32 17.48
C GLU A 193 -2.10 -3.18 17.39
N ASP A 194 -2.26 -4.48 17.15
CA ASP A 194 -1.11 -5.36 16.92
C ASP A 194 -0.29 -4.89 15.72
N PHE A 195 -0.97 -4.48 14.64
CA PHE A 195 -0.29 -3.98 13.45
C PHE A 195 0.39 -2.63 13.73
N THR A 196 -0.31 -1.70 14.36
CA THR A 196 0.22 -0.38 14.72
C THR A 196 1.47 -0.48 15.62
N GLU A 197 1.42 -1.35 16.63
CA GLU A 197 2.57 -1.62 17.49
C GLU A 197 3.72 -2.30 16.73
N PHE A 198 3.39 -3.24 15.85
CA PHE A 198 4.38 -3.92 15.02
C PHE A 198 5.09 -2.95 14.07
N GLU A 199 4.36 -2.06 13.40
CA GLU A 199 4.96 -1.05 12.53
C GLU A 199 5.88 -0.11 13.31
N GLN A 200 5.50 0.33 14.48
CA GLN A 200 6.39 1.14 15.32
C GLN A 200 7.69 0.42 15.64
N ARG A 201 7.63 -0.86 15.99
CA ARG A 201 8.81 -1.65 16.30
C ARG A 201 9.63 -1.99 15.06
N ALA A 202 9.00 -2.40 14.00
CA ALA A 202 9.67 -2.86 12.79
C ALA A 202 10.17 -1.69 11.93
N ALA A 203 9.33 -0.67 11.76
CA ALA A 203 9.63 0.45 10.88
C ALA A 203 10.53 1.50 11.56
N TYR A 204 10.28 1.79 12.86
CA TYR A 204 10.96 2.89 13.54
C TYR A 204 12.11 2.44 14.43
N PHE A 205 12.09 1.20 14.94
CA PHE A 205 13.02 0.74 15.98
C PHE A 205 13.69 -0.59 15.69
N ASP A 206 13.70 -1.03 14.45
CA ASP A 206 14.37 -2.27 14.06
C ASP A 206 13.86 -3.52 14.82
N GLY A 207 12.61 -3.50 15.23
CA GLY A 207 11.91 -4.61 15.85
C GLY A 207 12.12 -4.79 17.35
N ASP A 208 13.00 -4.01 18.01
CA ASP A 208 13.32 -4.22 19.42
C ASP A 208 12.94 -3.00 20.30
N PRO A 209 11.81 -3.08 21.05
CA PRO A 209 11.37 -2.00 21.94
C PRO A 209 12.33 -1.78 23.12
N VAL A 210 13.10 -2.78 23.53
CA VAL A 210 14.07 -2.63 24.63
C VAL A 210 15.26 -1.80 24.15
N ILE A 211 15.75 -2.07 22.94
CA ILE A 211 16.80 -1.26 22.33
C ILE A 211 16.31 0.16 22.10
N ALA A 212 15.09 0.34 21.59
CA ALA A 212 14.48 1.65 21.39
C ALA A 212 14.42 2.46 22.69
N THR A 213 13.96 1.86 23.76
CA THR A 213 13.89 2.48 25.08
C THR A 213 15.29 2.87 25.60
N LYS A 214 16.28 1.99 25.47
CA LYS A 214 17.67 2.28 25.84
C LYS A 214 18.28 3.45 25.05
N LYS A 215 17.82 3.66 23.83
CA LYS A 215 18.24 4.77 22.98
C LYS A 215 17.45 6.06 23.25
N GLY A 216 16.58 6.06 24.26
CA GLY A 216 15.74 7.21 24.63
C GLY A 216 14.55 7.46 23.69
N VAL A 217 14.16 6.47 22.93
CA VAL A 217 12.99 6.56 22.04
C VAL A 217 11.75 6.11 22.78
N ASN A 218 10.70 6.95 22.80
CA ASN A 218 9.44 6.60 23.44
C ASN A 218 8.69 5.56 22.60
N VAL A 219 8.57 4.36 23.16
CA VAL A 219 7.60 3.39 22.67
C VAL A 219 6.23 3.78 23.23
N LEU A 220 5.24 3.88 22.37
CA LEU A 220 3.89 4.24 22.77
C LEU A 220 3.27 3.18 23.69
N GLU A 221 2.50 3.63 24.65
CA GLU A 221 1.78 2.76 25.56
C GLU A 221 0.63 2.05 24.84
N ARG A 222 0.65 0.71 24.83
CA ARG A 222 -0.34 -0.07 24.09
C ARG A 222 -1.76 0.11 24.60
N GLY A 223 -1.95 0.14 25.93
CA GLY A 223 -3.27 0.16 26.56
C GLY A 223 -4.03 1.47 26.38
N SER A 224 -3.34 2.52 26.00
CA SER A 224 -3.94 3.84 25.77
C SER A 224 -3.58 4.39 24.39
N GLN A 225 -2.33 4.72 24.15
CA GLN A 225 -1.91 5.43 22.93
C GLN A 225 -2.11 4.59 21.66
N VAL A 226 -1.62 3.36 21.63
CA VAL A 226 -1.82 2.45 20.47
C VAL A 226 -3.30 2.14 20.28
N HIS A 227 -4.04 1.93 21.38
CA HIS A 227 -5.47 1.75 21.33
C HIS A 227 -6.19 2.95 20.71
N PHE A 228 -5.85 4.19 21.11
CA PHE A 228 -6.46 5.39 20.53
C PHE A 228 -6.15 5.55 19.04
N MET A 229 -4.94 5.18 18.62
CA MET A 229 -4.60 5.12 17.19
C MET A 229 -5.49 4.11 16.47
N GLY A 230 -5.71 2.93 17.04
CA GLY A 230 -6.62 1.92 16.51
C GLY A 230 -8.06 2.41 16.41
N GLU A 231 -8.57 3.08 17.45
CA GLU A 231 -9.91 3.69 17.49
C GLU A 231 -10.12 4.70 16.35
N PHE A 232 -9.12 5.49 16.03
CA PHE A 232 -9.21 6.41 14.89
C PHE A 232 -9.12 5.66 13.55
N GLN A 233 -8.15 4.77 13.39
CA GLN A 233 -7.96 4.03 12.14
C GLN A 233 -9.23 3.24 11.75
N ALA A 234 -9.95 2.70 12.72
CA ALA A 234 -11.20 1.97 12.49
C ALA A 234 -12.35 2.84 11.92
N LEU A 235 -12.19 4.16 11.94
CA LEU A 235 -13.16 5.09 11.34
C LEU A 235 -12.92 5.34 9.86
N LEU A 236 -11.72 5.10 9.36
CA LEU A 236 -11.36 5.40 7.97
C LEU A 236 -12.17 4.54 7.00
N ASP A 237 -13.00 5.19 6.21
CA ASP A 237 -13.94 4.54 5.31
C ASP A 237 -13.46 4.60 3.86
N PHE A 238 -14.02 3.74 3.06
CA PHE A 238 -13.85 3.77 1.60
C PHE A 238 -14.54 5.01 1.00
N PRO A 239 -14.09 5.45 -0.17
CA PRO A 239 -14.81 6.48 -0.90
C PRO A 239 -16.24 6.01 -1.23
N PRO A 240 -17.21 6.94 -1.33
CA PRO A 240 -18.58 6.60 -1.72
C PRO A 240 -18.62 5.85 -3.05
N ALA A 241 -19.47 4.84 -3.13
CA ALA A 241 -19.72 4.08 -4.34
C ALA A 241 -21.20 4.19 -4.75
N PRO A 242 -21.64 5.33 -5.32
CA PRO A 242 -23.06 5.62 -5.54
C PRO A 242 -23.74 4.72 -6.56
N LYS A 243 -22.97 3.94 -7.30
CA LYS A 243 -23.49 2.95 -8.26
C LYS A 243 -23.67 1.56 -7.68
N LEU A 244 -23.18 1.31 -6.44
CA LEU A 244 -23.34 0.02 -5.77
C LEU A 244 -24.51 0.07 -4.79
N ASP A 245 -25.21 -1.03 -4.69
CA ASP A 245 -26.17 -1.29 -3.62
C ASP A 245 -25.46 -1.82 -2.36
N VAL A 246 -26.22 -2.12 -1.31
CA VAL A 246 -25.70 -2.62 -0.02
C VAL A 246 -25.11 -4.02 -0.12
N GLU A 247 -25.48 -4.80 -1.09
CA GLU A 247 -24.94 -6.13 -1.39
C GLU A 247 -23.68 -6.05 -2.27
N GLY A 248 -23.28 -4.86 -2.71
CA GLY A 248 -22.12 -4.65 -3.60
C GLY A 248 -22.42 -4.98 -5.06
N ARG A 249 -23.70 -4.90 -5.49
CA ARG A 249 -24.09 -5.07 -6.88
C ARG A 249 -24.29 -3.71 -7.53
N LEU A 250 -24.02 -3.63 -8.85
CA LEU A 250 -24.28 -2.41 -9.60
C LEU A 250 -25.78 -2.14 -9.74
N ASP A 251 -26.17 -0.93 -9.44
CA ASP A 251 -27.52 -0.42 -9.73
C ASP A 251 -27.67 -0.22 -11.25
N PRO A 252 -28.52 -1.00 -11.94
CA PRO A 252 -28.68 -0.88 -13.39
C PRO A 252 -29.16 0.50 -13.85
N GLY A 253 -29.80 1.25 -12.95
CA GLY A 253 -30.26 2.62 -13.25
C GLY A 253 -29.13 3.67 -13.21
N LYS A 254 -27.99 3.34 -12.64
CA LYS A 254 -26.84 4.24 -12.47
C LYS A 254 -25.60 3.78 -13.22
N ALA A 255 -25.46 2.49 -13.45
CA ALA A 255 -24.30 1.92 -14.12
C ALA A 255 -24.44 1.98 -15.64
N SER A 256 -23.32 2.17 -16.32
CA SER A 256 -23.26 2.07 -17.78
C SER A 256 -23.36 0.60 -18.23
N GLU A 257 -23.71 0.39 -19.49
CA GLU A 257 -23.72 -0.95 -20.09
C GLU A 257 -22.34 -1.65 -20.01
N GLN A 258 -21.27 -0.87 -20.10
CA GLN A 258 -19.89 -1.40 -19.99
C GLN A 258 -19.63 -1.89 -18.56
N GLU A 259 -20.01 -1.13 -17.55
CA GLU A 259 -19.87 -1.53 -16.14
C GLU A 259 -20.70 -2.79 -15.84
N LEU A 260 -21.95 -2.86 -16.33
CA LEU A 260 -22.78 -4.04 -16.16
C LEU A 260 -22.21 -5.30 -16.86
N ARG A 261 -21.58 -5.12 -18.02
CA ARG A 261 -20.83 -6.22 -18.66
C ARG A 261 -19.61 -6.62 -17.84
N GLY A 262 -18.87 -5.65 -17.29
CA GLY A 262 -17.75 -5.88 -16.39
C GLY A 262 -18.18 -6.66 -15.15
N GLU A 263 -19.28 -6.25 -14.50
CA GLU A 263 -19.84 -6.97 -13.36
C GLU A 263 -20.17 -8.43 -13.70
N LYS A 264 -20.81 -8.66 -14.84
CA LYS A 264 -21.13 -10.02 -15.30
C LYS A 264 -19.88 -10.88 -15.50
N LEU A 265 -18.78 -10.30 -15.96
CA LEU A 265 -17.51 -10.99 -16.07
C LEU A 265 -16.91 -11.26 -14.70
N PHE A 266 -16.91 -10.30 -13.80
CA PHE A 266 -16.38 -10.37 -12.46
C PHE A 266 -17.01 -11.52 -11.63
N TYR A 267 -18.35 -11.62 -11.66
CA TYR A 267 -19.08 -12.70 -10.98
C TYR A 267 -19.12 -14.01 -11.77
N GLY A 268 -18.91 -13.95 -13.07
CA GLY A 268 -19.04 -15.09 -13.99
C GLY A 268 -17.68 -15.62 -14.46
N LYS A 269 -17.38 -15.44 -15.74
CA LYS A 269 -16.26 -16.07 -16.43
C LYS A 269 -14.88 -15.75 -15.81
N ALA A 270 -14.69 -14.54 -15.31
CA ALA A 270 -13.43 -14.12 -14.70
C ALA A 270 -13.26 -14.68 -13.27
N ALA A 271 -14.35 -15.12 -12.62
CA ALA A 271 -14.37 -15.73 -11.30
C ALA A 271 -13.74 -14.88 -10.17
N CYS A 272 -13.59 -13.57 -10.37
CA CYS A 272 -12.94 -12.68 -9.40
C CYS A 272 -13.66 -12.65 -8.04
N ALA A 273 -15.00 -12.75 -8.04
CA ALA A 273 -15.82 -12.79 -6.85
C ALA A 273 -15.57 -14.02 -5.95
N GLY A 274 -14.86 -15.03 -6.45
CA GLY A 274 -14.47 -16.20 -5.65
C GLY A 274 -13.53 -15.87 -4.50
N CYS A 275 -12.69 -14.84 -4.68
CA CYS A 275 -11.80 -14.31 -3.65
C CYS A 275 -12.23 -12.89 -3.23
N HIS A 276 -12.64 -12.07 -4.20
CA HIS A 276 -13.13 -10.72 -3.94
C HIS A 276 -14.64 -10.69 -3.76
N ALA A 277 -15.10 -11.29 -2.64
CA ALA A 277 -16.51 -11.40 -2.31
C ALA A 277 -17.12 -10.05 -1.88
N PRO A 278 -18.32 -9.67 -2.38
CA PRO A 278 -18.99 -8.45 -1.96
C PRO A 278 -19.44 -8.52 -0.49
N PRO A 279 -19.80 -7.42 0.16
CA PRO A 279 -19.89 -6.05 -0.38
C PRO A 279 -18.54 -5.27 -0.39
N TYR A 280 -17.51 -5.79 0.26
CA TYR A 280 -16.20 -5.14 0.37
C TYR A 280 -15.18 -5.69 -0.63
N PHE A 281 -15.55 -6.72 -1.38
CA PHE A 281 -14.71 -7.36 -2.38
C PHE A 281 -13.42 -7.94 -1.81
N THR A 282 -13.58 -8.66 -0.70
CA THR A 282 -12.53 -9.47 -0.05
C THR A 282 -13.18 -10.64 0.69
N ASP A 283 -12.52 -11.78 0.70
CA ASP A 283 -12.86 -12.91 1.57
C ASP A 283 -12.01 -12.91 2.86
N ASN A 284 -11.08 -11.97 3.00
CA ASN A 284 -10.10 -11.92 4.09
C ASN A 284 -9.24 -13.19 4.23
N LEU A 285 -9.19 -14.04 3.22
CA LEU A 285 -8.37 -15.25 3.20
C LEU A 285 -7.04 -15.01 2.52
N MET A 286 -6.25 -16.06 2.39
CA MET A 286 -4.96 -16.02 1.69
C MET A 286 -5.00 -16.97 0.49
N HIS A 287 -4.51 -16.47 -0.65
CA HIS A 287 -4.44 -17.24 -1.88
C HIS A 287 -3.06 -17.15 -2.49
N ASN A 288 -2.53 -18.29 -2.95
CA ASN A 288 -1.28 -18.31 -3.68
C ASN A 288 -1.54 -18.11 -5.17
N LEU A 289 -1.51 -16.87 -5.61
CA LEU A 289 -1.61 -16.48 -7.01
C LEU A 289 -0.25 -16.47 -7.71
N LYS A 290 0.80 -16.86 -7.00
CA LYS A 290 2.19 -16.85 -7.49
C LYS A 290 2.67 -15.46 -7.91
N VAL A 291 2.16 -14.45 -7.26
CA VAL A 291 2.56 -13.06 -7.51
C VAL A 291 3.98 -12.77 -7.03
N GLU A 292 4.51 -13.61 -6.14
CA GLU A 292 5.91 -13.53 -5.65
C GLU A 292 6.88 -14.43 -6.43
N ARG A 293 6.44 -15.04 -7.51
CA ARG A 293 7.28 -15.96 -8.31
C ARG A 293 8.54 -15.35 -8.93
N PHE A 294 8.64 -14.03 -8.88
CA PHE A 294 9.81 -13.29 -9.35
C PHE A 294 10.95 -13.23 -8.35
N TYR A 295 10.73 -13.67 -7.11
CA TYR A 295 11.73 -13.70 -6.09
C TYR A 295 12.32 -15.10 -5.94
N ASP A 296 13.64 -15.18 -5.90
CA ASP A 296 14.34 -16.47 -5.75
C ASP A 296 14.00 -17.14 -4.40
N PRO A 297 13.58 -18.40 -4.39
CA PRO A 297 13.44 -19.14 -3.15
C PRO A 297 14.81 -19.29 -2.47
N LYS A 298 14.87 -19.06 -1.16
CA LYS A 298 16.11 -19.14 -0.38
C LYS A 298 15.98 -20.14 0.76
N LEU A 299 17.12 -20.79 1.06
CA LEU A 299 17.21 -21.67 2.21
C LEU A 299 17.39 -20.83 3.48
N VAL A 300 16.39 -20.86 4.38
CA VAL A 300 16.43 -20.16 5.66
C VAL A 300 16.31 -21.17 6.78
N ASN A 301 17.31 -21.21 7.65
CA ASN A 301 17.36 -22.18 8.77
C ASN A 301 17.11 -23.63 8.37
N GLY A 302 17.63 -24.04 7.20
CA GLY A 302 17.47 -25.39 6.70
C GLY A 302 16.14 -25.70 6.02
N VAL A 303 15.23 -24.69 5.89
CA VAL A 303 13.95 -24.83 5.22
C VAL A 303 13.93 -23.93 3.99
N MET A 304 13.52 -24.48 2.86
CA MET A 304 13.26 -23.67 1.66
C MET A 304 12.04 -22.78 1.94
N ALA A 305 12.29 -21.49 2.07
CA ALA A 305 11.21 -20.49 2.10
C ALA A 305 10.85 -20.17 0.66
N SER A 306 9.61 -20.47 0.30
CA SER A 306 9.10 -20.22 -1.04
C SER A 306 8.90 -18.74 -1.25
N ALA A 307 9.40 -18.24 -2.37
CA ALA A 307 9.05 -16.92 -2.87
C ALA A 307 7.60 -16.88 -3.42
N ASP A 308 7.05 -18.04 -3.77
CA ASP A 308 5.66 -18.23 -4.18
C ASP A 308 4.79 -18.53 -2.96
N GLY A 309 4.46 -17.51 -2.20
CA GLY A 309 3.61 -17.64 -1.00
C GLY A 309 2.17 -17.16 -1.22
N PRO A 310 1.26 -17.61 -0.38
CA PRO A 310 -0.08 -17.04 -0.35
C PRO A 310 -0.06 -15.62 0.22
N ILE A 311 -0.84 -14.72 -0.39
CA ILE A 311 -1.04 -13.35 0.05
C ILE A 311 -2.52 -13.15 0.39
N LYS A 312 -2.78 -12.27 1.36
CA LYS A 312 -4.11 -11.90 1.76
C LYS A 312 -4.87 -11.24 0.61
N THR A 313 -6.16 -11.57 0.48
CA THR A 313 -7.08 -10.86 -0.41
C THR A 313 -7.43 -9.50 0.17
N PHE A 314 -6.92 -8.43 -0.41
CA PHE A 314 -7.27 -7.07 -0.02
C PHE A 314 -8.60 -6.63 -0.66
N PRO A 315 -9.34 -5.68 -0.01
CA PRO A 315 -10.56 -5.13 -0.57
C PRO A 315 -10.33 -4.41 -1.89
N LEU A 316 -11.27 -4.50 -2.82
CA LEU A 316 -11.21 -3.73 -4.07
C LEU A 316 -12.02 -2.42 -4.02
N ARG A 317 -12.65 -2.08 -2.88
CA ARG A 317 -13.36 -0.81 -2.71
C ARG A 317 -12.36 0.35 -2.79
N GLY A 318 -12.61 1.28 -3.71
CA GLY A 318 -11.74 2.45 -3.94
C GLY A 318 -10.40 2.12 -4.62
N ILE A 319 -10.23 0.94 -5.19
CA ILE A 319 -8.96 0.50 -5.78
C ILE A 319 -8.44 1.43 -6.87
N LYS A 320 -9.32 2.06 -7.65
CA LYS A 320 -8.91 3.03 -8.68
C LYS A 320 -8.15 4.24 -8.13
N ASP A 321 -8.29 4.52 -6.83
CA ASP A 321 -7.72 5.69 -6.17
C ASP A 321 -6.36 5.38 -5.49
N SER A 322 -5.84 4.15 -5.65
CA SER A 322 -4.59 3.73 -5.02
C SER A 322 -3.63 3.01 -5.99
N PRO A 323 -3.29 3.62 -7.13
CA PRO A 323 -2.17 3.16 -7.93
C PRO A 323 -0.85 3.48 -7.21
N PRO A 324 0.27 2.78 -7.51
CA PRO A 324 0.38 1.57 -8.33
C PRO A 324 -0.19 0.32 -7.62
N TYR A 325 -0.21 -0.81 -8.29
CA TYR A 325 -0.93 -1.99 -7.84
C TYR A 325 -0.02 -3.16 -7.53
N LEU A 326 -0.59 -4.13 -6.79
CA LEU A 326 0.05 -5.21 -6.07
C LEU A 326 0.85 -4.71 -4.86
N HIS A 327 1.32 -5.67 -4.06
CA HIS A 327 2.02 -5.40 -2.80
C HIS A 327 3.42 -4.79 -2.95
N ASP A 328 3.94 -4.71 -4.16
CA ASP A 328 5.26 -4.18 -4.51
C ASP A 328 5.20 -3.16 -5.67
N ASP A 329 4.01 -2.62 -5.94
CA ASP A 329 3.76 -1.56 -6.92
C ASP A 329 4.24 -1.87 -8.35
N ARG A 330 4.27 -3.16 -8.71
CA ARG A 330 4.79 -3.57 -10.02
C ARG A 330 3.86 -3.30 -11.20
N LEU A 331 2.61 -2.97 -10.95
CA LEU A 331 1.61 -2.65 -11.97
C LEU A 331 1.17 -1.20 -11.83
N LEU A 332 1.20 -0.44 -12.91
CA LEU A 332 0.90 0.99 -12.88
C LEU A 332 -0.59 1.27 -13.00
N THR A 333 -1.29 0.44 -13.76
CA THR A 333 -2.71 0.59 -14.06
C THR A 333 -3.47 -0.68 -13.71
N LEU A 334 -4.80 -0.60 -13.66
CA LEU A 334 -5.65 -1.76 -13.45
C LEU A 334 -5.74 -2.66 -14.71
N GLU A 335 -5.31 -2.16 -15.85
CA GLU A 335 -5.25 -2.88 -17.12
C GLU A 335 -4.00 -3.75 -17.24
N ASP A 336 -2.91 -3.43 -16.52
CA ASP A 336 -1.67 -4.22 -16.49
C ASP A 336 -1.87 -5.58 -15.82
#